data_f965b78cbac3c47df84288296918a032
#
_entry.id   f965b78cbac3c47df84288296918a032
#
_cell.length_a   1.000
_cell.length_b   1.000
_cell.length_c   1.000
_cell.angle_alpha   90.00
_cell.angle_beta   90.00
_cell.angle_gamma   90.00
#
_symmetry.space_group_name_H-M   'P 1'
#
loop_
_entity.id
_entity.type
_entity.pdbx_description
1 polymer ?
#
loop_
_entity_poly.entity_id
_entity_poly.type
_entity_poly.pdbx_seq_one_letter_code
_entity_poly.pdbx_strand_id
1 'polypeptide(L)'
;SAFPAVAREVIGLDIAKPGIRLAAKRYPGITWIVGSGAALPVDDGALDVISCLFTQLHVEEMQRALKVGGHVLVVTPAADHLWSLRAGLFDEVVAHEPDKFLAGFTERFEMVARDEVRAPLSLDNAALRQLLAFTKRNYAITMWAW
;
A
#
# COMPACT_ATOMS: atom_id res chain seq x y z
N SER A 1 -14.69 14.00 6.05
CA SER A 1 -14.11 13.74 4.73
C SER A 1 -12.96 14.70 4.51
N ALA A 2 -11.74 14.22 4.65
CA ALA A 2 -10.53 15.05 4.63
C ALA A 2 -9.90 15.20 3.24
N PHE A 3 -10.52 14.70 2.19
CA PHE A 3 -10.07 14.95 0.83
C PHE A 3 -11.11 15.80 0.12
N PRO A 4 -10.74 17.01 -0.34
CA PRO A 4 -11.62 17.78 -1.19
C PRO A 4 -11.92 16.97 -2.45
N ALA A 5 -13.18 17.01 -2.91
CA ALA A 5 -13.66 16.36 -4.11
C ALA A 5 -13.05 16.97 -5.38
N VAL A 6 -11.71 16.90 -5.54
CA VAL A 6 -10.98 17.62 -6.61
C VAL A 6 -10.13 16.68 -7.47
N ALA A 7 -10.05 15.38 -7.15
CA ALA A 7 -9.41 14.45 -8.07
C ALA A 7 -10.29 14.31 -9.33
N ARG A 8 -9.84 14.89 -10.44
CA ARG A 8 -10.53 14.78 -11.75
C ARG A 8 -10.45 13.39 -12.32
N GLU A 9 -9.37 12.68 -12.02
CA GLU A 9 -9.11 11.32 -12.46
C GLU A 9 -8.41 10.55 -11.36
N VAL A 10 -8.85 9.31 -11.12
CA VAL A 10 -8.24 8.39 -10.17
C VAL A 10 -7.92 7.09 -10.89
N ILE A 11 -6.68 6.64 -10.76
CA ILE A 11 -6.19 5.38 -11.31
C ILE A 11 -5.86 4.45 -10.14
N GLY A 12 -6.42 3.25 -10.14
CA GLY A 12 -6.07 2.17 -9.21
C GLY A 12 -5.26 1.10 -9.93
N LEU A 13 -4.10 0.72 -9.36
CA LEU A 13 -3.21 -0.27 -9.95
C LEU A 13 -2.86 -1.34 -8.93
N ASP A 14 -2.94 -2.58 -9.34
CA ASP A 14 -2.49 -3.74 -8.57
C ASP A 14 -2.10 -4.87 -9.54
N ILE A 15 -1.13 -5.69 -9.13
CA ILE A 15 -0.72 -6.89 -9.88
C ILE A 15 -1.76 -8.02 -9.77
N ALA A 16 -2.59 -8.00 -8.73
CA ALA A 16 -3.60 -9.01 -8.44
C ALA A 16 -4.85 -8.83 -9.30
N LYS A 17 -4.88 -9.43 -10.47
CA LYS A 17 -6.03 -9.38 -11.40
C LYS A 17 -7.40 -9.67 -10.75
N PRO A 18 -7.57 -10.64 -9.81
CA PRO A 18 -8.85 -10.83 -9.12
C PRO A 18 -9.25 -9.63 -8.26
N GLY A 19 -8.30 -8.99 -7.59
CA GLY A 19 -8.51 -7.77 -6.80
C GLY A 19 -8.99 -6.61 -7.67
N ILE A 20 -8.32 -6.36 -8.79
CA ILE A 20 -8.71 -5.32 -9.75
C ILE A 20 -10.12 -5.57 -10.31
N ARG A 21 -10.46 -6.82 -10.67
CA ARG A 21 -11.82 -7.15 -11.13
C ARG A 21 -12.89 -6.84 -10.10
N LEU A 22 -12.63 -7.11 -8.82
CA LEU A 22 -13.55 -6.81 -7.73
C LEU A 22 -13.66 -5.30 -7.50
N ALA A 23 -12.53 -4.60 -7.48
CA ALA A 23 -12.45 -3.16 -7.32
C ALA A 23 -13.21 -2.42 -8.44
N ALA A 24 -13.01 -2.82 -9.70
CA ALA A 24 -13.69 -2.24 -10.85
C ALA A 24 -15.22 -2.39 -10.78
N LYS A 25 -15.72 -3.51 -10.26
CA LYS A 25 -17.17 -3.71 -10.04
C LYS A 25 -17.70 -2.83 -8.91
N ARG A 26 -16.90 -2.61 -7.86
CA ARG A 26 -17.33 -1.89 -6.66
C ARG A 26 -17.20 -0.37 -6.81
N TYR A 27 -16.23 0.08 -7.58
CA TYR A 27 -15.88 1.49 -7.74
C TYR A 27 -15.73 1.85 -9.22
N PRO A 28 -16.84 1.98 -9.97
CA PRO A 28 -16.82 2.19 -11.43
C PRO A 28 -16.30 3.57 -11.86
N GLY A 29 -16.18 4.53 -10.93
CA GLY A 29 -15.62 5.86 -11.21
C GLY A 29 -14.10 5.94 -11.19
N ILE A 30 -13.40 4.81 -10.98
CA ILE A 30 -11.95 4.71 -10.95
C ILE A 30 -11.47 3.90 -12.16
N THR A 31 -10.42 4.35 -12.82
CA THR A 31 -9.74 3.57 -13.87
C THR A 31 -8.86 2.50 -13.22
N TRP A 32 -9.23 1.23 -13.37
CA TRP A 32 -8.52 0.12 -12.76
C TRP A 32 -7.60 -0.60 -13.74
N ILE A 33 -6.33 -0.74 -13.38
CA ILE A 33 -5.28 -1.32 -14.21
C ILE A 33 -4.63 -2.50 -13.49
N VAL A 34 -4.48 -3.63 -14.19
CA VAL A 34 -3.63 -4.73 -13.74
C VAL A 34 -2.21 -4.44 -14.20
N GLY A 35 -1.33 -4.13 -13.25
CA GLY A 35 0.04 -3.74 -13.57
C GLY A 35 0.95 -3.74 -12.36
N SER A 36 2.23 -3.46 -12.59
CA SER A 36 3.25 -3.37 -11.55
C SER A 36 3.57 -1.92 -11.22
N GLY A 37 3.75 -1.62 -9.93
CA GLY A 37 4.26 -0.32 -9.48
C GLY A 37 5.67 -0.01 -9.97
N ALA A 38 6.42 -1.01 -10.45
CA ALA A 38 7.74 -0.82 -11.04
C ALA A 38 7.72 -0.24 -12.47
N ALA A 39 6.55 -0.23 -13.11
CA ALA A 39 6.35 0.33 -14.44
C ALA A 39 4.92 0.86 -14.53
N LEU A 40 4.72 2.09 -14.12
CA LEU A 40 3.42 2.75 -14.12
C LEU A 40 3.03 3.13 -15.55
N PRO A 41 1.83 2.77 -16.01
CA PRO A 41 1.37 3.08 -17.37
C PRO A 41 0.90 4.53 -17.49
N VAL A 42 1.76 5.46 -17.15
CA VAL A 42 1.52 6.91 -17.22
C VAL A 42 2.77 7.62 -17.72
N ASP A 43 2.60 8.77 -18.32
CA ASP A 43 3.69 9.62 -18.80
C ASP A 43 4.49 10.22 -17.62
N ASP A 44 5.69 10.73 -17.93
CA ASP A 44 6.53 11.43 -16.98
C ASP A 44 5.82 12.69 -16.46
N GLY A 45 5.83 12.90 -15.15
CA GLY A 45 5.22 14.05 -14.55
C GLY A 45 3.69 14.17 -14.76
N ALA A 46 3.00 13.04 -14.93
CA ALA A 46 1.56 13.04 -15.16
C ALA A 46 0.72 13.15 -13.88
N LEU A 47 1.24 12.66 -12.75
CA LEU A 47 0.48 12.50 -11.51
C LEU A 47 0.72 13.65 -10.53
N ASP A 48 -0.34 14.14 -9.90
CA ASP A 48 -0.26 15.11 -8.82
C ASP A 48 -0.03 14.42 -7.47
N VAL A 49 -0.59 13.22 -7.29
CA VAL A 49 -0.50 12.43 -6.05
C VAL A 49 -0.36 10.95 -6.38
N ILE A 50 0.52 10.26 -5.65
CA ILE A 50 0.61 8.79 -5.62
C ILE A 50 0.29 8.32 -4.20
N SER A 51 -0.58 7.32 -4.04
CA SER A 51 -0.80 6.65 -2.77
C SER A 51 -0.36 5.18 -2.83
N CYS A 52 0.51 4.79 -1.91
CA CYS A 52 1.03 3.43 -1.77
C CYS A 52 0.56 2.83 -0.45
N LEU A 53 -0.30 1.82 -0.52
CA LEU A 53 -0.92 1.21 0.65
C LEU A 53 -0.41 -0.22 0.81
N PHE A 54 0.44 -0.47 1.80
CA PHE A 54 0.99 -1.81 2.11
C PHE A 54 1.63 -2.51 0.90
N THR A 55 2.36 -1.77 0.08
CA THR A 55 2.99 -2.26 -1.15
C THR A 55 4.45 -1.83 -1.23
N GLN A 56 5.21 -2.47 -2.11
CA GLN A 56 6.60 -2.08 -2.39
C GLN A 56 6.66 -0.65 -2.94
N LEU A 57 7.70 0.08 -2.56
CA LEU A 57 7.98 1.43 -3.03
C LEU A 57 8.98 1.36 -4.19
N HIS A 58 8.52 1.70 -5.38
CA HIS A 58 9.35 1.84 -6.56
C HIS A 58 9.72 3.32 -6.75
N VAL A 59 10.67 3.77 -5.95
CA VAL A 59 10.98 5.18 -5.69
C VAL A 59 11.31 5.95 -6.98
N GLU A 60 12.11 5.36 -7.86
CA GLU A 60 12.50 5.97 -9.14
C GLU A 60 11.30 6.13 -10.07
N GLU A 61 10.45 5.12 -10.13
CA GLU A 61 9.25 5.15 -10.97
C GLU A 61 8.21 6.14 -10.44
N MET A 62 8.05 6.22 -9.11
CA MET A 62 7.21 7.24 -8.48
C MET A 62 7.71 8.65 -8.78
N GLN A 63 9.03 8.88 -8.70
CA GLN A 63 9.65 10.15 -9.03
C GLN A 63 9.44 10.52 -10.51
N ARG A 64 9.55 9.57 -11.43
CA ARG A 64 9.29 9.77 -12.86
C ARG A 64 7.85 10.20 -13.12
N ALA A 65 6.90 9.50 -12.51
CA ALA A 65 5.47 9.70 -12.77
C ALA A 65 4.88 10.94 -12.11
N LEU A 66 5.49 11.42 -11.00
CA LEU A 66 5.02 12.60 -10.28
C LEU A 66 5.43 13.91 -10.96
N LYS A 67 4.53 14.87 -10.92
CA LYS A 67 4.84 16.27 -11.22
C LYS A 67 5.82 16.83 -10.20
N VAL A 68 6.58 17.85 -10.60
CA VAL A 68 7.36 18.65 -9.65
C VAL A 68 6.41 19.27 -8.62
N GLY A 69 6.71 19.07 -7.33
CA GLY A 69 5.83 19.48 -6.22
C GLY A 69 4.65 18.55 -5.97
N GLY A 70 4.56 17.42 -6.65
CA GLY A 70 3.59 16.37 -6.37
C GLY A 70 3.84 15.67 -5.04
N HIS A 71 2.85 14.95 -4.52
CA HIS A 71 2.89 14.35 -3.19
C HIS A 71 2.81 12.83 -3.26
N VAL A 72 3.50 12.16 -2.34
CA VAL A 72 3.34 10.70 -2.13
C VAL A 72 2.80 10.45 -0.73
N LEU A 73 1.72 9.68 -0.64
CA LEU A 73 1.20 9.12 0.60
C LEU A 73 1.62 7.66 0.70
N VAL A 74 2.40 7.32 1.72
CA VAL A 74 2.83 5.95 1.99
C VAL A 74 2.19 5.46 3.27
N VAL A 75 1.54 4.31 3.22
CA VAL A 75 1.01 3.62 4.40
C VAL A 75 1.74 2.29 4.55
N THR A 76 2.46 2.14 5.66
CA THR A 76 3.22 0.94 6.01
C THR A 76 2.66 0.30 7.29
N PRO A 77 2.89 -1.00 7.52
CA PRO A 77 2.61 -1.61 8.81
C PRO A 77 3.43 -0.93 9.93
N ALA A 78 2.81 -0.60 11.06
CA ALA A 78 3.53 -0.23 12.27
C ALA A 78 4.26 -1.45 12.84
N ALA A 79 5.24 -1.24 13.73
CA ALA A 79 6.06 -2.30 14.28
C ALA A 79 5.25 -3.45 14.91
N ASP A 80 4.14 -3.14 15.54
CA ASP A 80 3.22 -4.06 16.20
C ASP A 80 1.94 -4.39 15.38
N HIS A 81 1.95 -4.11 14.08
CA HIS A 81 0.80 -4.37 13.21
C HIS A 81 0.34 -5.83 13.30
N LEU A 82 -0.94 -6.04 13.63
CA LEU A 82 -1.56 -7.35 13.81
C LEU A 82 -0.80 -8.28 14.79
N TRP A 83 -0.12 -7.72 15.79
CA TRP A 83 0.75 -8.47 16.71
C TRP A 83 0.05 -9.66 17.35
N SER A 84 -1.12 -9.45 17.95
CA SER A 84 -1.87 -10.53 18.62
C SER A 84 -2.27 -11.67 17.68
N LEU A 85 -2.61 -11.34 16.43
CA LEU A 85 -2.93 -12.33 15.41
C LEU A 85 -1.67 -13.10 15.00
N ARG A 86 -0.57 -12.41 14.79
CA ARG A 86 0.71 -13.02 14.39
C ARG A 86 1.26 -13.92 15.50
N ALA A 87 1.20 -13.48 16.75
CA ALA A 87 1.61 -14.28 17.91
C ALA A 87 0.75 -15.54 18.12
N GLY A 88 -0.49 -15.54 17.67
CA GLY A 88 -1.34 -16.74 17.68
C GLY A 88 -1.11 -17.70 16.50
N LEU A 89 -0.32 -17.32 15.50
CA LEU A 89 -0.11 -18.09 14.27
C LEU A 89 1.32 -18.59 14.09
N PHE A 90 2.28 -17.91 14.69
CA PHE A 90 3.71 -18.16 14.50
C PHE A 90 4.39 -18.30 15.85
N ASP A 91 5.31 -19.24 15.97
CA ASP A 91 6.09 -19.48 17.18
C ASP A 91 6.99 -18.30 17.52
N GLU A 92 7.43 -17.56 16.51
CA GLU A 92 8.25 -16.35 16.64
C GLU A 92 7.64 -15.21 15.82
N VAL A 93 7.52 -14.03 16.44
CA VAL A 93 6.99 -12.83 15.80
C VAL A 93 8.05 -11.74 15.84
N VAL A 94 8.51 -11.34 14.66
CA VAL A 94 9.46 -10.23 14.49
C VAL A 94 8.67 -8.94 14.25
N ALA A 95 9.06 -7.85 14.93
CA ALA A 95 8.47 -6.53 14.70
C ALA A 95 8.77 -6.05 13.27
N HIS A 96 7.84 -5.30 12.67
CA HIS A 96 8.12 -4.63 11.41
C HIS A 96 9.10 -3.47 11.64
N GLU A 97 9.92 -3.19 10.63
CA GLU A 97 10.90 -2.10 10.63
C GLU A 97 10.50 -1.03 9.59
N PRO A 98 9.50 -0.17 9.88
CA PRO A 98 8.99 0.79 8.90
C PRO A 98 10.06 1.77 8.42
N ASP A 99 11.02 2.14 9.26
CA ASP A 99 12.08 3.09 8.87
C ASP A 99 13.06 2.48 7.88
N LYS A 100 13.38 1.20 8.02
CA LYS A 100 14.21 0.46 7.06
C LYS A 100 13.51 0.37 5.69
N PHE A 101 12.20 0.16 5.69
CA PHE A 101 11.39 0.14 4.48
C PHE A 101 11.38 1.50 3.76
N LEU A 102 11.46 2.61 4.51
CA LEU A 102 11.45 3.96 3.98
C LEU A 102 12.84 4.52 3.66
N ALA A 103 13.94 3.83 3.99
CA ALA A 103 15.29 4.36 3.89
C ALA A 103 15.62 4.91 2.48
N GLY A 104 15.40 4.12 1.42
CA GLY A 104 15.63 4.59 0.05
C GLY A 104 14.64 5.64 -0.44
N PHE A 105 13.48 5.76 0.21
CA PHE A 105 12.45 6.72 -0.14
C PHE A 105 12.84 8.14 0.32
N THR A 106 13.39 8.28 1.51
CA THR A 106 13.80 9.57 2.09
C THR A 106 15.01 10.19 1.40
N GLU A 107 15.74 9.44 0.59
CA GLU A 107 16.81 9.99 -0.25
C GLU A 107 16.29 10.83 -1.43
N ARG A 108 15.06 10.58 -1.87
CA ARG A 108 14.47 11.19 -3.06
C ARG A 108 13.23 12.05 -2.79
N PHE A 109 12.60 11.85 -1.66
CA PHE A 109 11.40 12.57 -1.24
C PHE A 109 11.58 13.22 0.13
N GLU A 110 11.17 14.46 0.25
CA GLU A 110 11.13 15.16 1.54
C GLU A 110 9.93 14.66 2.36
N MET A 111 10.17 14.29 3.62
CA MET A 111 9.10 13.90 4.53
C MET A 111 8.42 15.16 5.10
N VAL A 112 7.22 15.43 4.65
CA VAL A 112 6.43 16.60 5.09
C VAL A 112 5.69 16.31 6.39
N ALA A 113 5.17 15.11 6.57
CA ALA A 113 4.43 14.69 7.77
C ALA A 113 4.54 13.18 7.98
N ARG A 114 4.43 12.75 9.23
CA ARG A 114 4.34 11.34 9.62
C ARG A 114 3.39 11.21 10.79
N ASP A 115 2.42 10.31 10.66
CA ASP A 115 1.47 9.98 11.69
C ASP A 115 1.37 8.47 11.90
N GLU A 116 0.95 8.04 13.09
CA GLU A 116 0.64 6.66 13.39
C GLU A 116 -0.86 6.51 13.67
N VAL A 117 -1.52 5.65 12.91
CA VAL A 117 -2.94 5.36 13.07
C VAL A 117 -3.11 4.01 13.74
N ARG A 118 -3.79 3.97 14.89
CA ARG A 118 -4.16 2.78 15.62
C ARG A 118 -5.67 2.59 15.58
N ALA A 119 -6.11 1.47 15.02
CA ALA A 119 -7.51 1.09 14.99
C ALA A 119 -7.67 -0.33 15.53
N PRO A 120 -8.26 -0.54 16.72
CA PRO A 120 -8.58 -1.86 17.20
C PRO A 120 -9.65 -2.47 16.29
N LEU A 121 -9.40 -3.70 15.81
CA LEU A 121 -10.34 -4.45 14.99
C LEU A 121 -11.04 -5.51 15.83
N SER A 122 -12.36 -5.47 15.83
CA SER A 122 -13.17 -6.58 16.31
C SER A 122 -13.65 -7.38 15.11
N LEU A 123 -13.16 -8.61 14.98
CA LEU A 123 -13.46 -9.48 13.84
C LEU A 123 -14.31 -10.65 14.28
N ASP A 124 -15.35 -10.97 13.52
CA ASP A 124 -16.04 -12.23 13.62
C ASP A 124 -15.22 -13.38 13.01
N ASN A 125 -15.65 -14.61 13.18
CA ASN A 125 -14.94 -15.78 12.70
C ASN A 125 -14.78 -15.80 11.17
N ALA A 126 -15.72 -15.23 10.42
CA ALA A 126 -15.65 -15.20 8.95
C ALA A 126 -14.61 -14.17 8.49
N ALA A 127 -14.63 -12.97 9.04
CA ALA A 127 -13.65 -11.91 8.76
C ALA A 127 -12.24 -12.32 9.20
N LEU A 128 -12.11 -13.00 10.36
CA LEU A 128 -10.84 -13.54 10.83
C LEU A 128 -10.26 -14.56 9.84
N ARG A 129 -11.08 -15.50 9.35
CA ARG A 129 -10.64 -16.49 8.34
C ARG A 129 -10.18 -15.82 7.04
N GLN A 130 -10.87 -14.76 6.59
CA GLN A 130 -10.48 -14.01 5.39
C GLN A 130 -9.15 -13.29 5.60
N LEU A 131 -8.97 -12.63 6.76
CA LEU A 131 -7.71 -11.98 7.11
C LEU A 131 -6.55 -12.96 7.19
N LEU A 132 -6.75 -14.13 7.79
CA LEU A 132 -5.77 -15.21 7.87
C LEU A 132 -5.37 -15.73 6.48
N ALA A 133 -6.34 -15.93 5.59
CA ALA A 133 -6.07 -16.37 4.22
C ALA A 133 -5.25 -15.33 3.44
N PHE A 134 -5.53 -14.05 3.63
CA PHE A 134 -4.79 -12.93 3.05
C PHE A 134 -3.37 -12.86 3.61
N THR A 135 -3.22 -12.92 4.93
CA THR A 135 -1.94 -12.83 5.63
C THR A 135 -1.01 -13.99 5.23
N LYS A 136 -1.50 -15.23 5.22
CA LYS A 136 -0.69 -16.40 4.79
C LYS A 136 -0.19 -16.27 3.34
N ARG A 137 -1.00 -15.74 2.44
CA ARG A 137 -0.63 -15.51 1.04
C ARG A 137 0.46 -14.44 0.90
N ASN A 138 0.34 -13.35 1.64
CA ASN A 138 1.27 -12.23 1.54
C ASN A 138 2.58 -12.49 2.29
N TYR A 139 2.57 -13.21 3.42
CA TYR A 139 3.80 -13.62 4.09
C TYR A 139 4.64 -14.59 3.25
N ALA A 140 4.03 -15.48 2.49
CA ALA A 140 4.75 -16.34 1.56
C ALA A 140 5.43 -15.53 0.43
N ILE A 141 4.83 -14.42 0.00
CA ILE A 141 5.39 -13.55 -1.05
C ILE A 141 6.49 -12.63 -0.46
N THR A 142 6.33 -12.11 0.76
CA THR A 142 7.31 -11.22 1.38
C THR A 142 8.54 -11.95 1.93
N MET A 143 8.45 -13.23 2.30
CA MET A 143 9.62 -14.02 2.72
C MET A 143 10.63 -14.33 1.60
N TRP A 144 10.24 -14.16 0.33
CA TRP A 144 11.13 -14.37 -0.83
C TRP A 144 11.62 -13.08 -1.49
N ALA A 145 11.26 -11.91 -0.97
CA ALA A 145 11.57 -10.60 -1.55
C ALA A 145 12.54 -9.76 -0.70
N TRP A 146 13.26 -10.41 0.24
CA TRP A 146 14.31 -9.76 1.06
C TRP A 146 15.67 -10.42 0.83
#